data_7042a6d12c190b62775bfd24b0d40692
#
_entry.id   7042a6d12c190b62775bfd24b0d40692
#
_cell.length_a   1.000
_cell.length_b   1.000
_cell.length_c   1.000
_cell.angle_alpha   90.00
_cell.angle_beta   90.00
_cell.angle_gamma   90.00
#
_symmetry.space_group_name_H-M   'P 1'
#
loop_
_entity.id
_entity.type
_entity.pdbx_description
1 polymer ?
#
loop_
_entity_poly.entity_id
_entity_poly.type
_entity_poly.pdbx_seq_one_letter_code
_entity_poly.pdbx_strand_id
1 'polypeptide(L)'
;ATGSGRLEGYVVAFDDVTDLVSAQRMAAWGDVARRIAHEIKNPLTPIQLSAERIRRKFAARLEPEDAGALSSYVDVIVRQTGDLRRIVDEFSRFARMPEPERRSEDLVRIMRDAVLLQESGQPGVRITVDLPEAPMTLDLDATMISQALTNLIKNAGEAIETLVESGAPEGHVPEIRVSLSREGGMARIAIADNGAGLPEDRARLFEPYVTTRAKGTGLGLSMVYGIIKQ
;
A
#
# COMPACT_ATOMS: atom_id res chain seq x y z
N ALA A 1 43.61 -48.63 -1.26
CA ALA A 1 42.46 -49.26 -0.63
C ALA A 1 41.39 -49.50 -1.67
N THR A 2 41.24 -50.74 -2.08
CA THR A 2 40.22 -51.20 -3.04
C THR A 2 38.91 -51.33 -2.29
N GLY A 3 38.11 -50.27 -2.33
CA GLY A 3 36.72 -50.34 -1.90
C GLY A 3 35.92 -51.05 -2.97
N SER A 4 35.32 -52.20 -2.62
CA SER A 4 34.30 -52.85 -3.43
C SER A 4 33.16 -51.82 -3.61
N GLY A 5 32.92 -51.37 -4.83
CA GLY A 5 31.93 -50.38 -5.17
C GLY A 5 30.48 -50.83 -4.96
N ARG A 6 30.16 -51.25 -3.73
CA ARG A 6 28.81 -51.56 -3.31
C ARG A 6 28.19 -50.26 -2.81
N LEU A 7 27.16 -49.79 -3.52
CA LEU A 7 26.37 -48.64 -3.11
C LEU A 7 25.63 -48.96 -1.80
N GLU A 8 26.00 -48.30 -0.69
CA GLU A 8 25.42 -48.56 0.64
C GLU A 8 24.20 -47.70 0.93
N GLY A 9 23.98 -46.62 0.16
CA GLY A 9 22.84 -45.77 0.31
C GLY A 9 23.04 -44.41 -0.41
N TYR A 10 22.02 -43.60 -0.33
CA TYR A 10 22.01 -42.23 -0.82
C TYR A 10 21.75 -41.27 0.34
N VAL A 11 22.45 -40.15 0.40
CA VAL A 11 22.12 -39.02 1.25
C VAL A 11 21.53 -37.95 0.34
N VAL A 12 20.29 -37.55 0.64
CA VAL A 12 19.61 -36.47 -0.07
C VAL A 12 19.49 -35.31 0.91
N ALA A 13 20.11 -34.18 0.57
CA ALA A 13 19.97 -32.96 1.31
C ALA A 13 18.97 -32.04 0.57
N PHE A 14 18.04 -31.46 1.31
CA PHE A 14 17.12 -30.46 0.82
C PHE A 14 17.42 -29.13 1.51
N ASP A 15 17.45 -28.06 0.73
CA ASP A 15 17.53 -26.70 1.24
C ASP A 15 16.31 -25.93 0.74
N ASP A 16 15.61 -25.24 1.64
CA ASP A 16 14.48 -24.38 1.27
C ASP A 16 15.02 -23.02 0.77
N VAL A 17 15.13 -22.91 -0.55
CA VAL A 17 15.60 -21.70 -1.23
C VAL A 17 14.47 -20.77 -1.66
N THR A 18 13.25 -20.98 -1.18
CA THR A 18 12.05 -20.22 -1.57
C THR A 18 12.24 -18.72 -1.33
N ASP A 19 12.71 -18.35 -0.15
CA ASP A 19 12.96 -16.95 0.20
C ASP A 19 14.09 -16.34 -0.64
N LEU A 20 15.16 -17.09 -0.92
CA LEU A 20 16.28 -16.65 -1.76
C LEU A 20 15.84 -16.40 -3.21
N VAL A 21 15.10 -17.34 -3.78
CA VAL A 21 14.57 -17.20 -5.16
C VAL A 21 13.56 -16.07 -5.25
N SER A 22 12.73 -15.90 -4.23
CA SER A 22 11.77 -14.79 -4.15
C SER A 22 12.47 -13.44 -4.08
N ALA A 23 13.50 -13.31 -3.23
CA ALA A 23 14.31 -12.10 -3.11
C ALA A 23 15.05 -11.77 -4.42
N GLN A 24 15.65 -12.75 -5.10
CA GLN A 24 16.29 -12.55 -6.40
C GLN A 24 15.29 -12.10 -7.47
N ARG A 25 14.10 -12.70 -7.52
CA ARG A 25 13.04 -12.28 -8.45
C ARG A 25 12.59 -10.87 -8.16
N MET A 26 12.39 -10.50 -6.90
CA MET A 26 12.01 -9.14 -6.49
C MET A 26 13.07 -8.11 -6.90
N ALA A 27 14.36 -8.40 -6.66
CA ALA A 27 15.45 -7.51 -7.06
C ALA A 27 15.52 -7.30 -8.58
N ALA A 28 15.43 -8.39 -9.37
CA ALA A 28 15.41 -8.30 -10.83
C ALA A 28 14.18 -7.54 -11.37
N TRP A 29 13.02 -7.71 -10.72
CA TRP A 29 11.80 -6.99 -11.07
C TRP A 29 11.85 -5.51 -10.70
N GLY A 30 12.56 -5.12 -9.65
CA GLY A 30 12.64 -3.74 -9.17
C GLY A 30 13.12 -2.75 -10.24
N ASP A 31 14.18 -3.08 -10.96
CA ASP A 31 14.72 -2.22 -12.03
C ASP A 31 13.82 -2.17 -13.26
N VAL A 32 13.25 -3.32 -13.63
CA VAL A 32 12.31 -3.41 -14.77
C VAL A 32 11.04 -2.61 -14.44
N ALA A 33 10.47 -2.79 -13.26
CA ALA A 33 9.28 -2.08 -12.82
C ALA A 33 9.47 -0.57 -12.77
N ARG A 34 10.65 -0.10 -12.31
CA ARG A 34 11.01 1.32 -12.33
C ARG A 34 11.01 1.89 -13.74
N ARG A 35 11.65 1.17 -14.65
CA ARG A 35 11.72 1.59 -16.06
C ARG A 35 10.34 1.64 -16.70
N ILE A 36 9.54 0.60 -16.52
CA ILE A 36 8.15 0.55 -16.98
C ILE A 36 7.33 1.68 -16.38
N ALA A 37 7.46 1.94 -15.07
CA ALA A 37 6.75 3.03 -14.42
C ALA A 37 7.10 4.40 -15.04
N HIS A 38 8.37 4.66 -15.31
CA HIS A 38 8.77 5.89 -16.00
C HIS A 38 8.23 5.96 -17.44
N GLU A 39 8.30 4.87 -18.18
CA GLU A 39 7.79 4.80 -19.55
C GLU A 39 6.27 4.97 -19.63
N ILE A 40 5.50 4.50 -18.62
CA ILE A 40 4.05 4.72 -18.54
C ILE A 40 3.72 6.14 -18.09
N LYS A 41 4.44 6.72 -17.12
CA LYS A 41 4.20 8.10 -16.66
C LYS A 41 4.42 9.15 -17.74
N ASN A 42 5.41 8.92 -18.59
CA ASN A 42 5.79 9.87 -19.63
C ASN A 42 4.62 10.26 -20.57
N PRO A 43 3.80 9.34 -21.10
CA PRO A 43 2.66 9.71 -21.94
C PRO A 43 1.46 10.26 -21.14
N LEU A 44 1.29 9.96 -19.84
CA LEU A 44 0.13 10.40 -19.07
C LEU A 44 0.09 11.93 -18.90
N THR A 45 1.24 12.54 -18.66
CA THR A 45 1.33 14.01 -18.51
C THR A 45 0.89 14.76 -19.77
N PRO A 46 1.40 14.46 -20.98
CA PRO A 46 0.92 15.15 -22.19
C PRO A 46 -0.53 14.84 -22.54
N ILE A 47 -1.06 13.63 -22.20
CA ILE A 47 -2.49 13.32 -22.37
C ILE A 47 -3.34 14.24 -21.50
N GLN A 48 -3.03 14.36 -20.20
CA GLN A 48 -3.74 15.23 -19.28
C GLN A 48 -3.68 16.68 -19.73
N LEU A 49 -2.49 17.21 -20.06
CA LEU A 49 -2.32 18.58 -20.53
C LEU A 49 -3.08 18.84 -21.84
N SER A 50 -3.13 17.87 -22.75
CA SER A 50 -3.87 18.01 -24.02
C SER A 50 -5.36 18.06 -23.76
N ALA A 51 -5.91 17.22 -22.88
CA ALA A 51 -7.30 17.24 -22.50
C ALA A 51 -7.69 18.59 -21.86
N GLU A 52 -6.90 19.10 -20.93
CA GLU A 52 -7.12 20.42 -20.31
C GLU A 52 -7.02 21.57 -21.31
N ARG A 53 -6.08 21.49 -22.29
CA ARG A 53 -5.97 22.48 -23.36
C ARG A 53 -7.19 22.46 -24.29
N ILE A 54 -7.73 21.29 -24.62
CA ILE A 54 -8.95 21.15 -25.41
C ILE A 54 -10.10 21.84 -24.69
N ARG A 55 -10.32 21.56 -23.40
CA ARG A 55 -11.34 22.23 -22.58
C ARG A 55 -11.17 23.74 -22.61
N ARG A 56 -9.98 24.23 -22.29
CA ARG A 56 -9.69 25.68 -22.22
C ARG A 56 -9.87 26.38 -23.56
N LYS A 57 -9.53 25.72 -24.67
CA LYS A 57 -9.60 26.32 -26.00
C LYS A 57 -11.01 26.31 -26.59
N PHE A 58 -11.80 25.30 -26.30
CA PHE A 58 -13.06 25.07 -27.01
C PHE A 58 -14.29 25.29 -26.15
N ALA A 59 -14.27 25.13 -24.83
CA ALA A 59 -15.45 25.28 -23.98
C ALA A 59 -16.13 26.65 -24.13
N ALA A 60 -15.36 27.73 -24.24
CA ALA A 60 -15.90 29.07 -24.42
C ALA A 60 -16.47 29.37 -25.84
N ARG A 61 -16.33 28.40 -26.77
CA ARG A 61 -16.78 28.53 -28.16
C ARG A 61 -17.97 27.65 -28.50
N LEU A 62 -18.39 26.82 -27.56
CA LEU A 62 -19.50 25.91 -27.71
C LEU A 62 -20.74 26.45 -27.02
N GLU A 63 -21.90 25.98 -27.48
CA GLU A 63 -23.15 26.21 -26.76
C GLU A 63 -23.08 25.55 -25.35
N PRO A 64 -23.85 26.06 -24.38
CA PRO A 64 -23.73 25.61 -22.98
C PRO A 64 -23.83 24.08 -22.77
N GLU A 65 -24.69 23.40 -23.55
CA GLU A 65 -24.89 21.94 -23.51
C GLU A 65 -23.64 21.21 -23.98
N ASP A 66 -23.09 21.59 -25.12
CA ASP A 66 -21.88 20.99 -25.69
C ASP A 66 -20.62 21.31 -24.85
N ALA A 67 -20.55 22.52 -24.27
CA ALA A 67 -19.48 22.89 -23.34
C ALA A 67 -19.52 22.04 -22.07
N GLY A 68 -20.72 21.73 -21.55
CA GLY A 68 -20.92 20.83 -20.43
C GLY A 68 -20.50 19.40 -20.75
N ALA A 69 -20.89 18.88 -21.91
CA ALA A 69 -20.50 17.57 -22.38
C ALA A 69 -18.97 17.45 -22.57
N LEU A 70 -18.34 18.44 -23.21
CA LEU A 70 -16.89 18.50 -23.37
C LEU A 70 -16.17 18.48 -22.01
N SER A 71 -16.64 19.28 -21.05
CA SER A 71 -16.04 19.33 -19.71
C SER A 71 -16.14 17.98 -19.03
N SER A 72 -17.27 17.29 -19.11
CA SER A 72 -17.47 15.96 -18.55
C SER A 72 -16.50 14.91 -19.14
N TYR A 73 -16.31 14.94 -20.46
CA TYR A 73 -15.35 14.02 -21.13
C TYR A 73 -13.91 14.30 -20.70
N VAL A 74 -13.53 15.59 -20.62
CA VAL A 74 -12.19 15.98 -20.16
C VAL A 74 -11.96 15.54 -18.70
N ASP A 75 -12.96 15.71 -17.83
CA ASP A 75 -12.87 15.30 -16.43
C ASP A 75 -12.69 13.77 -16.30
N VAL A 76 -13.34 12.99 -17.15
CA VAL A 76 -13.11 11.55 -17.21
C VAL A 76 -11.66 11.24 -17.60
N ILE A 77 -11.12 11.89 -18.64
CA ILE A 77 -9.73 11.67 -19.09
C ILE A 77 -8.74 12.05 -17.99
N VAL A 78 -8.91 13.22 -17.36
CA VAL A 78 -8.03 13.71 -16.29
C VAL A 78 -8.06 12.77 -15.10
N ARG A 79 -9.24 12.32 -14.68
CA ARG A 79 -9.40 11.36 -13.58
C ARG A 79 -8.73 10.02 -13.91
N GLN A 80 -8.98 9.44 -15.10
CA GLN A 80 -8.40 8.15 -15.48
C GLN A 80 -6.88 8.21 -15.61
N THR A 81 -6.32 9.31 -16.15
CA THR A 81 -4.87 9.48 -16.20
C THR A 81 -4.26 9.66 -14.82
N GLY A 82 -4.95 10.32 -13.89
CA GLY A 82 -4.58 10.44 -12.48
C GLY A 82 -4.57 9.07 -11.76
N ASP A 83 -5.61 8.27 -11.97
CA ASP A 83 -5.72 6.92 -11.41
C ASP A 83 -4.61 5.99 -11.92
N LEU A 84 -4.33 6.01 -13.24
CA LEU A 84 -3.22 5.25 -13.82
C LEU A 84 -1.87 5.70 -13.24
N ARG A 85 -1.65 7.00 -13.07
CA ARG A 85 -0.43 7.53 -12.45
C ARG A 85 -0.25 6.99 -11.04
N ARG A 86 -1.32 7.00 -10.23
CA ARG A 86 -1.31 6.49 -8.86
C ARG A 86 -0.96 4.99 -8.82
N ILE A 87 -1.59 4.17 -9.67
CA ILE A 87 -1.31 2.73 -9.79
C ILE A 87 0.17 2.49 -10.13
N VAL A 88 0.69 3.22 -11.11
CA VAL A 88 2.08 3.12 -11.54
C VAL A 88 3.06 3.57 -10.45
N ASP A 89 2.71 4.60 -9.66
CA ASP A 89 3.50 5.04 -8.52
C ASP A 89 3.56 3.98 -7.41
N GLU A 90 2.42 3.37 -7.07
CA GLU A 90 2.33 2.30 -6.08
C GLU A 90 3.12 1.06 -6.54
N PHE A 91 2.98 0.66 -7.81
CA PHE A 91 3.76 -0.41 -8.42
C PHE A 91 5.27 -0.17 -8.36
N SER A 92 5.71 1.05 -8.72
CA SER A 92 7.12 1.43 -8.67
C SER A 92 7.70 1.41 -7.26
N ARG A 93 6.90 1.80 -6.24
CA ARG A 93 7.31 1.75 -4.83
C ARG A 93 7.41 0.31 -4.34
N PHE A 94 6.42 -0.54 -4.67
CA PHE A 94 6.43 -1.95 -4.31
C PHE A 94 7.66 -2.68 -4.88
N ALA A 95 7.98 -2.43 -6.16
CA ALA A 95 9.11 -3.05 -6.82
C ALA A 95 10.49 -2.57 -6.33
N ARG A 96 10.54 -1.46 -5.61
CA ARG A 96 11.78 -0.81 -5.14
C ARG A 96 12.01 -1.00 -3.66
N MET A 97 11.44 -1.97 -2.97
CA MET A 97 11.72 -2.07 -1.54
C MET A 97 13.25 -2.03 -1.31
N PRO A 98 13.83 -0.89 -0.87
CA PRO A 98 15.27 -0.79 -0.60
C PRO A 98 15.62 -1.66 0.60
N GLU A 99 16.90 -1.95 0.77
CA GLU A 99 17.37 -2.47 2.04
C GLU A 99 17.08 -1.47 3.17
N PRO A 100 16.61 -1.92 4.35
CA PRO A 100 16.24 -1.02 5.43
C PRO A 100 17.47 -0.30 6.00
N GLU A 101 17.38 1.02 6.08
CA GLU A 101 18.35 1.82 6.82
C GLU A 101 17.95 1.89 8.30
N ARG A 102 18.28 0.83 9.06
CA ARG A 102 17.94 0.77 10.48
C ARG A 102 18.73 1.75 11.31
N ARG A 103 18.03 2.43 12.22
CA ARG A 103 18.59 3.35 13.20
C ARG A 103 17.82 3.22 14.51
N SER A 104 18.42 3.70 15.59
CA SER A 104 17.76 3.79 16.89
C SER A 104 16.69 4.88 16.86
N GLU A 105 15.44 4.50 16.68
CA GLU A 105 14.30 5.40 16.47
C GLU A 105 13.18 5.18 17.50
N ASP A 106 12.45 6.25 17.80
CA ASP A 106 11.30 6.20 18.70
C ASP A 106 10.02 5.83 17.93
N LEU A 107 9.56 4.60 18.12
CA LEU A 107 8.35 4.08 17.47
C LEU A 107 7.08 4.83 17.89
N VAL A 108 7.00 5.32 19.14
CA VAL A 108 5.84 6.11 19.62
C VAL A 108 5.69 7.39 18.80
N ARG A 109 6.80 8.09 18.56
CA ARG A 109 6.83 9.30 17.73
C ARG A 109 6.41 9.00 16.30
N ILE A 110 6.98 7.96 15.68
CA ILE A 110 6.66 7.56 14.30
C ILE A 110 5.16 7.26 14.16
N MET A 111 4.57 6.57 15.13
CA MET A 111 3.14 6.27 15.12
C MET A 111 2.27 7.52 15.27
N ARG A 112 2.63 8.45 16.16
CA ARG A 112 1.90 9.73 16.31
C ARG A 112 1.93 10.53 15.02
N ASP A 113 3.08 10.64 14.37
CA ASP A 113 3.25 11.38 13.12
C ASP A 113 2.42 10.73 11.98
N ALA A 114 2.42 9.40 11.89
CA ALA A 114 1.62 8.67 10.91
C ALA A 114 0.11 8.87 11.12
N VAL A 115 -0.37 8.82 12.36
CA VAL A 115 -1.79 9.06 12.71
C VAL A 115 -2.18 10.48 12.35
N LEU A 116 -1.41 11.48 12.78
CA LEU A 116 -1.69 12.90 12.50
C LEU A 116 -1.83 13.18 10.99
N LEU A 117 -0.96 12.55 10.19
CA LEU A 117 -1.03 12.67 8.74
C LEU A 117 -2.33 12.08 8.18
N GLN A 118 -2.78 10.94 8.71
CA GLN A 118 -3.97 10.24 8.22
C GLN A 118 -5.27 10.86 8.71
N GLU A 119 -5.32 11.47 9.90
CA GLU A 119 -6.48 12.23 10.39
C GLU A 119 -6.90 13.34 9.42
N SER A 120 -5.91 14.05 8.87
CA SER A 120 -6.17 15.12 7.88
C SER A 120 -6.73 14.59 6.55
N GLY A 121 -6.41 13.35 6.20
CA GLY A 121 -6.84 12.71 4.94
C GLY A 121 -8.18 11.97 5.03
N GLN A 122 -8.74 11.79 6.23
CA GLN A 122 -9.95 10.99 6.47
C GLN A 122 -10.99 11.76 7.31
N PRO A 123 -11.52 12.88 6.79
CA PRO A 123 -12.53 13.65 7.51
C PRO A 123 -13.79 12.80 7.74
N GLY A 124 -14.24 12.72 8.98
CA GLY A 124 -15.42 11.93 9.36
C GLY A 124 -15.11 10.55 9.95
N VAL A 125 -13.83 10.14 9.99
CA VAL A 125 -13.38 8.94 10.71
C VAL A 125 -12.71 9.37 12.01
N ARG A 126 -13.18 8.85 13.15
CA ARG A 126 -12.52 9.06 14.44
C ARG A 126 -11.30 8.13 14.54
N ILE A 127 -10.11 8.69 14.69
CA ILE A 127 -8.91 7.89 14.97
C ILE A 127 -8.58 8.02 16.45
N THR A 128 -8.62 6.90 17.18
CA THR A 128 -8.26 6.82 18.59
C THR A 128 -6.90 6.16 18.74
N VAL A 129 -6.06 6.70 19.61
CA VAL A 129 -4.69 6.22 19.83
C VAL A 129 -4.51 5.77 21.28
N ASP A 130 -3.95 4.57 21.44
CA ASP A 130 -3.52 4.01 22.72
C ASP A 130 -2.01 3.70 22.61
N LEU A 131 -1.20 4.70 22.96
CA LEU A 131 0.25 4.65 22.87
C LEU A 131 0.89 4.89 24.22
N PRO A 132 2.01 4.21 24.55
CA PRO A 132 2.77 4.48 25.75
C PRO A 132 3.17 5.96 25.85
N GLU A 133 3.21 6.50 27.09
CA GLU A 133 3.73 7.85 27.33
C GLU A 133 5.26 7.91 27.15
N ALA A 134 5.95 6.83 27.56
CA ALA A 134 7.39 6.72 27.43
C ALA A 134 7.80 6.36 25.99
N PRO A 135 8.93 6.90 25.49
CA PRO A 135 9.49 6.53 24.20
C PRO A 135 9.76 5.02 24.11
N MET A 136 9.46 4.42 22.95
CA MET A 136 9.81 3.04 22.65
C MET A 136 10.89 3.02 21.56
N THR A 137 12.13 3.02 21.99
CA THR A 137 13.29 3.03 21.09
C THR A 137 13.58 1.63 20.57
N LEU A 138 13.65 1.48 19.25
CA LEU A 138 13.93 0.25 18.54
C LEU A 138 14.88 0.52 17.36
N ASP A 139 15.60 -0.53 16.94
CA ASP A 139 16.44 -0.49 15.74
C ASP A 139 15.58 -0.80 14.51
N LEU A 140 15.16 0.25 13.79
CA LEU A 140 14.21 0.16 12.68
C LEU A 140 14.43 1.27 11.64
N ASP A 141 13.88 1.09 10.44
CA ASP A 141 13.79 2.14 9.42
C ASP A 141 12.49 2.93 9.59
N ALA A 142 12.61 4.18 10.04
CA ALA A 142 11.47 5.06 10.30
C ALA A 142 10.60 5.31 9.06
N THR A 143 11.20 5.39 7.87
CA THR A 143 10.49 5.63 6.61
C THR A 143 9.63 4.43 6.23
N MET A 144 10.20 3.24 6.33
CA MET A 144 9.48 1.98 6.04
C MET A 144 8.34 1.74 7.02
N ILE A 145 8.58 1.93 8.31
CA ILE A 145 7.53 1.78 9.33
C ILE A 145 6.42 2.81 9.13
N SER A 146 6.75 4.09 8.89
CA SER A 146 5.74 5.12 8.55
C SER A 146 4.92 4.73 7.32
N GLN A 147 5.54 4.15 6.29
CA GLN A 147 4.86 3.69 5.09
C GLN A 147 3.92 2.51 5.38
N ALA A 148 4.35 1.54 6.19
CA ALA A 148 3.51 0.42 6.62
C ALA A 148 2.28 0.91 7.40
N LEU A 149 2.47 1.82 8.37
CA LEU A 149 1.40 2.42 9.16
C LEU A 149 0.41 3.19 8.27
N THR A 150 0.92 4.02 7.37
CA THR A 150 0.10 4.78 6.40
C THR A 150 -0.77 3.85 5.56
N ASN A 151 -0.20 2.75 5.04
CA ASN A 151 -0.94 1.77 4.25
C ASN A 151 -2.03 1.07 5.08
N LEU A 152 -1.74 0.69 6.32
CA LEU A 152 -2.71 0.03 7.19
C LEU A 152 -3.85 0.97 7.60
N ILE A 153 -3.55 2.20 8.03
CA ILE A 153 -4.56 3.18 8.45
C ILE A 153 -5.43 3.58 7.24
N LYS A 154 -4.82 3.76 6.07
CA LYS A 154 -5.55 4.01 4.83
C LYS A 154 -6.49 2.86 4.48
N ASN A 155 -6.03 1.60 4.57
CA ASN A 155 -6.86 0.43 4.32
C ASN A 155 -8.05 0.34 5.28
N ALA A 156 -7.84 0.70 6.56
CA ALA A 156 -8.88 0.78 7.58
C ALA A 156 -9.95 1.82 7.21
N GLY A 157 -9.53 3.04 6.83
CA GLY A 157 -10.46 4.08 6.38
C GLY A 157 -11.25 3.69 5.13
N GLU A 158 -10.59 3.09 4.16
CA GLU A 158 -11.25 2.58 2.95
C GLU A 158 -12.23 1.42 3.25
N ALA A 159 -11.98 0.59 4.28
CA ALA A 159 -12.94 -0.44 4.72
C ALA A 159 -14.18 0.19 5.34
N ILE A 160 -14.02 1.27 6.09
CA ILE A 160 -15.11 2.07 6.65
C ILE A 160 -15.93 2.73 5.52
N GLU A 161 -15.27 3.37 4.55
CA GLU A 161 -15.92 3.98 3.38
C GLU A 161 -16.77 2.94 2.62
N THR A 162 -16.23 1.75 2.40
CA THR A 162 -16.95 0.64 1.76
C THR A 162 -18.21 0.24 2.54
N LEU A 163 -18.13 0.19 3.88
CA LEU A 163 -19.30 -0.11 4.72
C LEU A 163 -20.35 0.99 4.62
N VAL A 164 -19.93 2.25 4.69
CA VAL A 164 -20.83 3.41 4.60
C VAL A 164 -21.53 3.45 3.24
N GLU A 165 -20.81 3.24 2.14
CA GLU A 165 -21.37 3.19 0.78
C GLU A 165 -22.34 2.02 0.57
N SER A 166 -22.11 0.88 1.22
CA SER A 166 -22.97 -0.29 1.14
C SER A 166 -24.17 -0.26 2.09
N GLY A 167 -24.29 0.76 2.93
CA GLY A 167 -25.40 0.95 3.88
C GLY A 167 -24.99 0.54 5.30
N ALA A 168 -24.23 1.37 5.98
CA ALA A 168 -23.84 1.15 7.37
C ALA A 168 -25.07 1.07 8.30
N PRO A 169 -25.01 0.30 9.39
CA PRO A 169 -26.08 0.26 10.41
C PRO A 169 -26.42 1.65 10.95
N GLU A 170 -27.68 1.86 11.34
CA GLU A 170 -28.11 3.11 11.97
C GLU A 170 -27.29 3.39 13.24
N GLY A 171 -26.77 4.61 13.36
CA GLY A 171 -25.91 5.02 14.49
C GLY A 171 -24.45 4.57 14.36
N HIS A 172 -24.02 4.02 13.24
CA HIS A 172 -22.61 3.66 13.01
C HIS A 172 -21.72 4.92 13.08
N VAL A 173 -20.73 4.87 13.97
CA VAL A 173 -19.70 5.92 14.09
C VAL A 173 -18.40 5.38 13.54
N PRO A 174 -17.90 5.89 12.39
CA PRO A 174 -16.63 5.46 11.81
C PRO A 174 -15.47 5.62 12.79
N GLU A 175 -14.79 4.52 13.12
CA GLU A 175 -13.68 4.52 14.09
C GLU A 175 -12.52 3.64 13.63
N ILE A 176 -11.29 4.18 13.77
CA ILE A 176 -10.04 3.43 13.67
C ILE A 176 -9.34 3.54 15.02
N ARG A 177 -8.93 2.40 15.58
CA ARG A 177 -8.15 2.35 16.80
C ARG A 177 -6.74 1.90 16.52
N VAL A 178 -5.76 2.72 16.91
CA VAL A 178 -4.32 2.44 16.76
C VAL A 178 -3.70 2.26 18.13
N SER A 179 -3.06 1.13 18.37
CA SER A 179 -2.42 0.85 19.66
C SER A 179 -1.01 0.30 19.51
N LEU A 180 -0.19 0.56 20.52
CA LEU A 180 1.19 0.06 20.63
C LEU A 180 1.38 -0.52 22.04
N SER A 181 1.81 -1.77 22.09
CA SER A 181 2.18 -2.43 23.35
C SER A 181 3.51 -3.16 23.22
N ARG A 182 4.10 -3.51 24.35
CA ARG A 182 5.28 -4.38 24.40
C ARG A 182 4.86 -5.76 24.88
N GLU A 183 5.08 -6.78 24.05
CA GLU A 183 4.75 -8.16 24.38
C GLU A 183 5.97 -9.06 24.14
N GLY A 184 6.45 -9.77 25.18
CA GLY A 184 7.55 -10.73 25.04
C GLY A 184 8.86 -10.14 24.49
N GLY A 185 9.12 -8.85 24.71
CA GLY A 185 10.30 -8.16 24.17
C GLY A 185 10.11 -7.56 22.77
N MET A 186 9.00 -7.83 22.11
CA MET A 186 8.63 -7.26 20.81
C MET A 186 7.66 -6.08 20.97
N ALA A 187 7.68 -5.17 19.99
CA ALA A 187 6.65 -4.15 19.84
C ALA A 187 5.47 -4.73 19.06
N ARG A 188 4.28 -4.64 19.64
CA ARG A 188 3.04 -5.01 18.96
C ARG A 188 2.28 -3.76 18.58
N ILE A 189 2.10 -3.56 17.27
CA ILE A 189 1.23 -2.53 16.71
C ILE A 189 -0.09 -3.20 16.32
N ALA A 190 -1.21 -2.64 16.76
CA ALA A 190 -2.52 -3.08 16.31
C ALA A 190 -3.31 -1.89 15.73
N ILE A 191 -3.93 -2.12 14.58
CA ILE A 191 -4.83 -1.18 13.91
C ILE A 191 -6.14 -1.91 13.70
N ALA A 192 -7.20 -1.43 14.34
CA ALA A 192 -8.53 -2.00 14.26
C ALA A 192 -9.50 -0.97 13.70
N ASP A 193 -10.32 -1.38 12.76
CA ASP A 193 -11.39 -0.59 12.18
C ASP A 193 -12.76 -1.26 12.41
N ASN A 194 -13.82 -0.48 12.27
CA ASN A 194 -15.19 -0.96 12.30
C ASN A 194 -15.86 -0.88 10.92
N GLY A 195 -15.07 -1.06 9.87
CA GLY A 195 -15.51 -1.07 8.48
C GLY A 195 -16.13 -2.39 8.02
N ALA A 196 -16.07 -2.66 6.72
CA ALA A 196 -16.66 -3.84 6.07
C ALA A 196 -16.02 -5.18 6.49
N GLY A 197 -14.93 -5.14 7.26
CA GLY A 197 -14.19 -6.33 7.69
C GLY A 197 -13.28 -6.93 6.62
N LEU A 198 -12.66 -8.05 6.98
CA LEU A 198 -11.75 -8.78 6.09
C LEU A 198 -12.52 -9.81 5.28
N PRO A 199 -12.07 -10.12 4.03
CA PRO A 199 -12.67 -11.18 3.23
C PRO A 199 -12.52 -12.56 3.90
N GLU A 200 -13.35 -13.52 3.50
CA GLU A 200 -13.32 -14.87 4.03
C GLU A 200 -11.98 -15.59 3.75
N ASP A 201 -11.45 -15.44 2.54
CA ASP A 201 -10.13 -15.97 2.16
C ASP A 201 -9.01 -15.04 2.64
N ARG A 202 -8.58 -15.25 3.89
CA ARG A 202 -7.51 -14.48 4.52
C ARG A 202 -6.11 -14.92 4.10
N ALA A 203 -5.96 -16.13 3.55
CA ALA A 203 -4.66 -16.70 3.20
C ALA A 203 -3.95 -15.86 2.12
N ARG A 204 -4.73 -15.24 1.22
CA ARG A 204 -4.23 -14.49 0.08
C ARG A 204 -4.12 -12.97 0.30
N LEU A 205 -4.43 -12.47 1.50
CA LEU A 205 -4.43 -11.02 1.80
C LEU A 205 -3.08 -10.33 1.58
N PHE A 206 -2.00 -11.07 1.73
CA PHE A 206 -0.63 -10.56 1.56
C PHE A 206 -0.04 -10.86 0.17
N GLU A 207 -0.78 -11.58 -0.70
CA GLU A 207 -0.35 -11.78 -2.08
C GLU A 207 -0.46 -10.45 -2.86
N PRO A 208 0.54 -10.12 -3.69
CA PRO A 208 0.46 -8.95 -4.57
C PRO A 208 -0.74 -9.03 -5.52
N TYR A 209 -1.35 -7.88 -5.81
CA TYR A 209 -2.51 -7.75 -6.72
C TYR A 209 -3.81 -8.39 -6.23
N VAL A 210 -3.86 -8.92 -5.03
CA VAL A 210 -5.11 -9.41 -4.42
C VAL A 210 -5.84 -8.25 -3.78
N THR A 211 -7.04 -7.96 -4.26
CA THR A 211 -7.91 -6.90 -3.73
C THR A 211 -9.37 -7.24 -3.97
N THR A 212 -10.22 -6.92 -3.02
CA THR A 212 -11.68 -7.00 -3.14
C THR A 212 -12.29 -5.69 -3.62
N ARG A 213 -11.49 -4.63 -3.80
CA ARG A 213 -11.94 -3.28 -4.12
C ARG A 213 -11.75 -2.97 -5.59
N ALA A 214 -12.77 -2.37 -6.23
CA ALA A 214 -12.72 -2.00 -7.64
C ALA A 214 -11.58 -1.02 -8.00
N LYS A 215 -11.17 -0.16 -7.06
CA LYS A 215 -10.08 0.82 -7.23
C LYS A 215 -8.80 0.46 -6.49
N GLY A 216 -8.76 -0.70 -5.83
CA GLY A 216 -7.59 -1.17 -5.08
C GLY A 216 -6.51 -1.72 -6.00
N THR A 217 -5.24 -1.45 -5.72
CA THR A 217 -4.11 -2.02 -6.46
C THR A 217 -3.71 -3.41 -5.96
N GLY A 218 -4.13 -3.78 -4.74
CA GLY A 218 -3.73 -5.02 -4.08
C GLY A 218 -2.25 -5.06 -3.67
N LEU A 219 -1.56 -3.92 -3.65
CA LEU A 219 -0.14 -3.84 -3.28
C LEU A 219 0.11 -3.39 -1.85
N GLY A 220 -0.87 -2.77 -1.19
CA GLY A 220 -0.70 -2.18 0.13
C GLY A 220 -0.32 -3.19 1.21
N LEU A 221 -1.07 -4.29 1.34
CA LEU A 221 -0.80 -5.31 2.36
C LEU A 221 0.43 -6.16 2.05
N SER A 222 0.71 -6.45 0.79
CA SER A 222 1.94 -7.15 0.38
C SER A 222 3.18 -6.30 0.68
N MET A 223 3.10 -4.97 0.52
CA MET A 223 4.16 -4.03 0.90
C MET A 223 4.37 -4.04 2.43
N VAL A 224 3.30 -3.96 3.22
CA VAL A 224 3.38 -4.06 4.69
C VAL A 224 4.07 -5.35 5.11
N TYR A 225 3.66 -6.48 4.53
CA TYR A 225 4.27 -7.78 4.81
C TYR A 225 5.77 -7.80 4.47
N GLY A 226 6.17 -7.25 3.31
CA GLY A 226 7.57 -7.13 2.93
C GLY A 226 8.39 -6.28 3.91
N ILE A 227 7.84 -5.14 4.38
CA ILE A 227 8.50 -4.26 5.35
C ILE A 227 8.70 -4.94 6.71
N ILE A 228 7.70 -5.66 7.20
CA ILE A 228 7.76 -6.31 8.53
C ILE A 228 8.65 -7.56 8.53
N LYS A 229 8.83 -8.23 7.39
CA LYS A 229 9.72 -9.39 7.27
C LYS A 229 11.21 -9.02 7.15
N GLN A 230 11.55 -7.81 6.79
CA GLN A 230 12.94 -7.32 6.74
C GLN A 230 13.47 -7.01 8.12
#